data_cc887b50214ae157ac4c8d09b1cb1fb8
#
_entry.id   cc887b50214ae157ac4c8d09b1cb1fb8
#
_cell.length_a   1.000
_cell.length_b   1.000
_cell.length_c   1.000
_cell.angle_alpha   90.00
_cell.angle_beta   90.00
_cell.angle_gamma   90.00
#
_symmetry.space_group_name_H-M   'P 1'
#
loop_
_entity.id
_entity.type
_entity.pdbx_description
1 polymer ?
#
loop_
_entity_poly.entity_id
_entity_poly.type
_entity_poly.pdbx_seq_one_letter_code
_entity_poly.pdbx_strand_id
1 'polypeptide(L)'
;MNQPARKLSPYGWRSADPPRRPVLFINPRSGDGKAARARLAERARDAGIEAVVLDPGQDLAALAREAVAGGADVLGMAGGDGSLAVVAAVAAAHRIPFVCVPAGTRNHFALDVGVDRHDLAGALDAFTGGVERQIDAAEVNGRMFLNNVSLGIYGDAVRSPAYRDAKVHTLLETAAEVMGPGAEAPALDLADDLGHEHRHPAIVLVSNNPYALDRPLARGTRPALDNGQLGIVVLDAPGDSPRVPGRAWSAPRLEVNALEVHAPGTGPRRG
;
A
#
# COMPACT_ATOMS: atom_id res chain seq x y z
N MET A 1 21.54 -14.09 -29.53
CA MET A 1 21.29 -12.64 -29.72
C MET A 1 21.35 -11.99 -28.34
N ASN A 2 22.40 -11.16 -28.13
CA ASN A 2 22.57 -10.42 -26.86
C ASN A 2 21.48 -9.33 -26.78
N GLN A 3 20.57 -9.43 -25.81
CA GLN A 3 19.69 -8.31 -25.49
C GLN A 3 20.58 -7.16 -24.98
N PRO A 4 20.40 -5.94 -25.47
CA PRO A 4 21.13 -4.79 -24.94
C PRO A 4 20.76 -4.62 -23.47
N ALA A 5 21.78 -4.45 -22.63
CA ALA A 5 21.58 -4.17 -21.20
C ALA A 5 20.64 -2.98 -21.05
N ARG A 6 19.43 -3.22 -20.49
CA ARG A 6 18.45 -2.18 -20.22
C ARG A 6 19.10 -1.15 -19.29
N LYS A 7 19.19 0.11 -19.73
CA LYS A 7 19.73 1.20 -18.89
C LYS A 7 18.85 1.36 -17.67
N LEU A 8 19.36 0.98 -16.50
CA LEU A 8 18.74 1.29 -15.22
C LEU A 8 18.83 2.81 -15.01
N SER A 9 17.71 3.44 -14.73
CA SER A 9 17.68 4.80 -14.19
C SER A 9 18.35 4.79 -12.81
N PRO A 10 18.99 5.88 -12.36
CA PRO A 10 19.53 6.00 -11.00
C PRO A 10 18.48 5.80 -9.90
N TYR A 11 17.20 5.77 -10.27
CA TYR A 11 16.05 5.50 -9.38
C TYR A 11 15.48 4.08 -9.53
N GLY A 12 16.20 3.15 -10.13
CA GLY A 12 15.75 1.77 -10.32
C GLY A 12 14.68 1.58 -11.40
N TRP A 13 14.32 2.63 -12.17
CA TRP A 13 13.37 2.54 -13.25
C TRP A 13 13.98 1.92 -14.50
N ARG A 14 13.23 1.06 -15.17
CA ARG A 14 13.58 0.45 -16.46
C ARG A 14 12.40 0.53 -17.41
N SER A 15 12.64 0.61 -18.70
CA SER A 15 11.58 0.51 -19.72
C SER A 15 10.91 -0.86 -19.61
N ALA A 16 9.60 -0.88 -19.62
CA ALA A 16 8.78 -2.08 -19.73
C ALA A 16 8.55 -2.40 -21.21
N ASP A 17 8.54 -3.69 -21.57
CA ASP A 17 8.07 -4.09 -22.89
C ASP A 17 6.54 -3.96 -22.92
N PRO A 18 5.94 -3.53 -24.04
CA PRO A 18 4.48 -3.51 -24.16
C PRO A 18 3.90 -4.90 -23.90
N PRO A 19 2.88 -5.01 -23.02
CA PRO A 19 2.26 -6.28 -22.73
C PRO A 19 1.45 -6.78 -23.94
N ARG A 20 1.27 -8.08 -24.02
CA ARG A 20 0.48 -8.74 -25.07
C ARG A 20 -0.97 -8.97 -24.66
N ARG A 21 -1.19 -9.18 -23.37
CA ARG A 21 -2.50 -9.47 -22.76
C ARG A 21 -2.69 -8.73 -21.45
N PRO A 22 -2.76 -7.39 -21.50
CA PRO A 22 -2.98 -6.58 -20.30
C PRO A 22 -4.42 -6.72 -19.81
N VAL A 23 -4.59 -6.88 -18.49
CA VAL A 23 -5.91 -6.96 -17.84
C VAL A 23 -5.99 -5.88 -16.76
N LEU A 24 -7.04 -5.06 -16.80
CA LEU A 24 -7.35 -4.04 -15.80
C LEU A 24 -8.64 -4.38 -15.07
N PHE A 25 -8.55 -4.61 -13.77
CA PHE A 25 -9.70 -4.72 -12.89
C PHE A 25 -10.16 -3.33 -12.45
N ILE A 26 -11.45 -3.07 -12.48
CA ILE A 26 -12.04 -1.76 -12.17
C ILE A 26 -13.09 -1.93 -11.09
N ASN A 27 -12.87 -1.30 -9.92
CA ASN A 27 -13.91 -1.19 -8.91
C ASN A 27 -14.76 0.07 -9.17
N PRO A 28 -15.99 -0.08 -9.68
CA PRO A 28 -16.81 1.07 -10.10
C PRO A 28 -17.25 1.95 -8.93
N ARG A 29 -17.20 1.44 -7.69
CA ARG A 29 -17.61 2.17 -6.48
C ARG A 29 -16.47 2.90 -5.77
N SER A 30 -15.21 2.64 -6.15
CA SER A 30 -14.06 3.32 -5.53
C SER A 30 -14.07 4.81 -5.82
N GLY A 31 -13.74 5.62 -4.80
CA GLY A 31 -13.60 7.07 -4.92
C GLY A 31 -14.88 7.74 -5.47
N ASP A 32 -16.04 7.33 -4.96
CA ASP A 32 -17.35 7.83 -5.38
C ASP A 32 -17.60 7.69 -6.88
N GLY A 33 -17.12 6.61 -7.50
CA GLY A 33 -17.34 6.31 -8.90
C GLY A 33 -16.42 7.07 -9.87
N LYS A 34 -15.22 7.46 -9.44
CA LYS A 34 -14.22 8.12 -10.30
C LYS A 34 -13.97 7.40 -11.61
N ALA A 35 -13.82 6.05 -11.57
CA ALA A 35 -13.57 5.24 -12.75
C ALA A 35 -14.71 5.29 -13.77
N ALA A 36 -15.96 5.27 -13.29
CA ALA A 36 -17.15 5.37 -14.15
C ALA A 36 -17.25 6.77 -14.78
N ARG A 37 -17.07 7.83 -13.97
CA ARG A 37 -17.08 9.22 -14.50
C ARG A 37 -15.99 9.47 -15.54
N ALA A 38 -14.83 8.85 -15.39
CA ALA A 38 -13.73 8.93 -16.35
C ALA A 38 -13.92 8.01 -17.57
N ARG A 39 -15.01 7.22 -17.65
CA ARG A 39 -15.25 6.20 -18.68
C ARG A 39 -14.05 5.26 -18.84
N LEU A 40 -13.45 4.90 -17.70
CA LEU A 40 -12.16 4.21 -17.68
C LEU A 40 -12.20 2.85 -18.38
N ALA A 41 -13.30 2.10 -18.26
CA ALA A 41 -13.45 0.80 -18.90
C ALA A 41 -13.47 0.90 -20.45
N GLU A 42 -14.12 1.93 -20.99
CA GLU A 42 -14.15 2.19 -22.44
C GLU A 42 -12.77 2.57 -22.93
N ARG A 43 -12.12 3.54 -22.27
CA ARG A 43 -10.76 3.99 -22.60
C ARG A 43 -9.74 2.85 -22.54
N ALA A 44 -9.84 1.97 -21.54
CA ALA A 44 -8.97 0.80 -21.44
C ALA A 44 -9.15 -0.14 -22.64
N ARG A 45 -10.39 -0.43 -23.03
CA ARG A 45 -10.68 -1.28 -24.20
C ARG A 45 -10.18 -0.64 -25.50
N ASP A 46 -10.38 0.66 -25.66
CA ASP A 46 -9.87 1.42 -26.81
C ASP A 46 -8.34 1.37 -26.92
N ALA A 47 -7.66 1.27 -25.78
CA ALA A 47 -6.20 1.07 -25.70
C ALA A 47 -5.77 -0.41 -25.80
N GLY A 48 -6.66 -1.34 -26.09
CA GLY A 48 -6.33 -2.76 -26.20
C GLY A 48 -6.16 -3.50 -24.87
N ILE A 49 -6.65 -2.90 -23.76
CA ILE A 49 -6.58 -3.48 -22.42
C ILE A 49 -7.91 -4.20 -22.12
N GLU A 50 -7.85 -5.46 -21.71
CA GLU A 50 -9.03 -6.16 -21.22
C GLU A 50 -9.51 -5.51 -19.91
N ALA A 51 -10.72 -4.92 -19.94
CA ALA A 51 -11.30 -4.22 -18.80
C ALA A 51 -12.38 -5.05 -18.12
N VAL A 52 -12.09 -5.49 -16.90
CA VAL A 52 -13.00 -6.27 -16.04
C VAL A 52 -13.60 -5.34 -14.98
N VAL A 53 -14.86 -4.96 -15.15
CA VAL A 53 -15.59 -4.16 -14.15
C VAL A 53 -16.16 -5.09 -13.09
N LEU A 54 -15.81 -4.83 -11.83
CA LEU A 54 -16.17 -5.71 -10.71
C LEU A 54 -17.61 -5.53 -10.29
N ASP A 55 -18.31 -6.65 -10.11
CA ASP A 55 -19.59 -6.71 -9.43
C ASP A 55 -19.45 -6.83 -7.91
N PRO A 56 -20.47 -6.42 -7.14
CA PRO A 56 -20.48 -6.60 -5.71
C PRO A 56 -20.33 -8.08 -5.29
N GLY A 57 -19.40 -8.36 -4.38
CA GLY A 57 -19.22 -9.70 -3.82
C GLY A 57 -18.34 -10.64 -4.63
N GLN A 58 -17.83 -10.22 -5.78
CA GLN A 58 -16.86 -11.03 -6.53
C GLN A 58 -15.53 -11.16 -5.77
N ASP A 59 -14.93 -12.34 -5.87
CA ASP A 59 -13.58 -12.61 -5.37
C ASP A 59 -12.54 -12.06 -6.35
N LEU A 60 -12.05 -10.86 -6.05
CA LEU A 60 -11.03 -10.18 -6.87
C LEU A 60 -9.74 -11.00 -7.01
N ALA A 61 -9.33 -11.74 -5.97
CA ALA A 61 -8.14 -12.56 -6.04
C ALA A 61 -8.34 -13.77 -6.96
N ALA A 62 -9.52 -14.38 -6.95
CA ALA A 62 -9.88 -15.46 -7.88
C ALA A 62 -9.85 -14.96 -9.32
N LEU A 63 -10.53 -13.83 -9.61
CA LEU A 63 -10.55 -13.22 -10.94
C LEU A 63 -9.14 -12.87 -11.45
N ALA A 64 -8.29 -12.35 -10.58
CA ALA A 64 -6.90 -12.02 -10.95
C ALA A 64 -6.10 -13.30 -11.28
N ARG A 65 -6.27 -14.39 -10.52
CA ARG A 65 -5.64 -15.69 -10.82
C ARG A 65 -6.15 -16.29 -12.12
N GLU A 66 -7.45 -16.19 -12.40
CA GLU A 66 -8.06 -16.65 -13.66
C GLU A 66 -7.50 -15.88 -14.86
N ALA A 67 -7.34 -14.56 -14.74
CA ALA A 67 -6.72 -13.74 -15.78
C ALA A 67 -5.28 -14.20 -16.09
N VAL A 68 -4.48 -14.47 -15.05
CA VAL A 68 -3.12 -14.99 -15.24
C VAL A 68 -3.14 -16.38 -15.87
N ALA A 69 -4.00 -17.27 -15.41
CA ALA A 69 -4.18 -18.60 -16.03
C ALA A 69 -4.61 -18.50 -17.50
N GLY A 70 -5.40 -17.47 -17.84
CA GLY A 70 -5.76 -17.12 -19.20
C GLY A 70 -4.64 -16.49 -20.04
N GLY A 71 -3.46 -16.26 -19.45
CA GLY A 71 -2.26 -15.73 -20.12
C GLY A 71 -2.08 -14.22 -20.00
N ALA A 72 -2.71 -13.55 -19.03
CA ALA A 72 -2.41 -12.16 -18.75
C ALA A 72 -0.93 -12.00 -18.34
N ASP A 73 -0.24 -11.06 -18.95
CA ASP A 73 1.18 -10.76 -18.73
C ASP A 73 1.41 -9.44 -17.96
N VAL A 74 0.36 -8.67 -17.76
CA VAL A 74 0.29 -7.51 -16.85
C VAL A 74 -1.08 -7.46 -16.20
N LEU A 75 -1.13 -7.23 -14.90
CA LEU A 75 -2.37 -6.95 -14.19
C LEU A 75 -2.40 -5.50 -13.72
N GLY A 76 -3.55 -4.86 -13.81
CA GLY A 76 -3.81 -3.56 -13.23
C GLY A 76 -5.03 -3.54 -12.36
N MET A 77 -5.09 -2.57 -11.45
CA MET A 77 -6.25 -2.34 -10.61
C MET A 77 -6.60 -0.85 -10.55
N ALA A 78 -7.82 -0.52 -10.95
CA ALA A 78 -8.43 0.79 -10.73
C ALA A 78 -9.31 0.73 -9.48
N GLY A 79 -8.76 1.18 -8.35
CA GLY A 79 -9.44 1.06 -7.07
C GLY A 79 -8.72 1.77 -5.93
N GLY A 80 -9.14 1.50 -4.71
CA GLY A 80 -8.46 1.95 -3.50
C GLY A 80 -7.34 1.00 -3.07
N ASP A 81 -6.52 1.45 -2.11
CA ASP A 81 -5.30 0.76 -1.67
C ASP A 81 -5.52 -0.72 -1.28
N GLY A 82 -6.66 -1.05 -0.68
CA GLY A 82 -7.00 -2.44 -0.36
C GLY A 82 -7.17 -3.33 -1.60
N SER A 83 -7.86 -2.85 -2.63
CA SER A 83 -8.03 -3.59 -3.89
C SER A 83 -6.71 -3.69 -4.66
N LEU A 84 -5.91 -2.62 -4.64
CA LEU A 84 -4.56 -2.60 -5.23
C LEU A 84 -3.70 -3.72 -4.64
N ALA A 85 -3.70 -3.88 -3.31
CA ALA A 85 -2.91 -4.90 -2.64
C ALA A 85 -3.31 -6.34 -3.04
N VAL A 86 -4.60 -6.60 -3.25
CA VAL A 86 -5.09 -7.93 -3.68
C VAL A 86 -4.56 -8.30 -5.07
N VAL A 87 -4.68 -7.39 -6.05
CA VAL A 87 -4.22 -7.67 -7.42
C VAL A 87 -2.70 -7.69 -7.49
N ALA A 88 -2.03 -6.79 -6.77
CA ALA A 88 -0.57 -6.77 -6.67
C ALA A 88 -0.01 -8.06 -6.06
N ALA A 89 -0.69 -8.65 -5.06
CA ALA A 89 -0.29 -9.93 -4.48
C ALA A 89 -0.31 -11.08 -5.52
N VAL A 90 -1.35 -11.13 -6.36
CA VAL A 90 -1.43 -12.13 -7.44
C VAL A 90 -0.33 -11.86 -8.48
N ALA A 91 -0.15 -10.62 -8.90
CA ALA A 91 0.88 -10.25 -9.86
C ALA A 91 2.29 -10.62 -9.34
N ALA A 92 2.59 -10.33 -8.07
CA ALA A 92 3.85 -10.67 -7.43
C ALA A 92 4.09 -12.18 -7.36
N ALA A 93 3.06 -12.97 -6.98
CA ALA A 93 3.15 -14.43 -6.92
C ALA A 93 3.48 -15.05 -8.29
N HIS A 94 3.00 -14.44 -9.37
CA HIS A 94 3.26 -14.88 -10.75
C HIS A 94 4.41 -14.14 -11.45
N ARG A 95 5.08 -13.20 -10.75
CA ARG A 95 6.22 -12.41 -11.26
C ARG A 95 5.90 -11.62 -12.53
N ILE A 96 4.68 -11.12 -12.63
CA ILE A 96 4.27 -10.22 -13.72
C ILE A 96 4.11 -8.79 -13.20
N PRO A 97 4.26 -7.77 -14.07
CA PRO A 97 4.07 -6.38 -13.67
C PRO A 97 2.67 -6.07 -13.18
N PHE A 98 2.60 -5.09 -12.27
CA PHE A 98 1.35 -4.55 -11.74
C PHE A 98 1.23 -3.05 -12.05
N VAL A 99 0.08 -2.63 -12.55
CA VAL A 99 -0.24 -1.22 -12.84
C VAL A 99 -1.24 -0.68 -11.82
N CYS A 100 -0.84 0.39 -11.12
CA CYS A 100 -1.70 1.11 -10.19
C CYS A 100 -2.48 2.21 -10.92
N VAL A 101 -3.82 2.10 -10.96
CA VAL A 101 -4.70 3.18 -11.47
C VAL A 101 -5.45 3.81 -10.29
N PRO A 102 -5.24 5.10 -9.98
CA PRO A 102 -5.63 5.74 -8.72
C PRO A 102 -7.12 6.11 -8.64
N ALA A 103 -8.01 5.15 -8.72
CA ALA A 103 -9.45 5.36 -8.67
C ALA A 103 -10.04 5.39 -7.24
N GLY A 104 -9.24 5.20 -6.21
CA GLY A 104 -9.67 5.26 -4.81
C GLY A 104 -9.82 6.68 -4.27
N THR A 105 -10.23 6.80 -3.01
CA THR A 105 -10.38 8.10 -2.32
C THR A 105 -9.03 8.71 -1.96
N ARG A 106 -8.09 7.92 -1.43
CA ARG A 106 -6.82 8.41 -0.89
C ARG A 106 -5.64 8.20 -1.83
N ASN A 107 -5.52 7.03 -2.44
CA ASN A 107 -4.47 6.67 -3.40
C ASN A 107 -3.04 6.95 -2.90
N HIS A 108 -2.75 6.58 -1.65
CA HIS A 108 -1.43 6.81 -1.05
C HIS A 108 -0.33 6.08 -1.82
N PHE A 109 -0.60 4.83 -2.17
CA PHE A 109 0.36 4.02 -2.94
C PHE A 109 0.69 4.66 -4.30
N ALA A 110 -0.32 5.20 -5.00
CA ALA A 110 -0.10 5.88 -6.28
C ALA A 110 0.86 7.07 -6.13
N LEU A 111 0.73 7.86 -5.06
CA LEU A 111 1.63 8.97 -4.78
C LEU A 111 3.07 8.50 -4.55
N ASP A 112 3.27 7.42 -3.80
CA ASP A 112 4.60 6.90 -3.49
C ASP A 112 5.31 6.34 -4.73
N VAL A 113 4.55 5.76 -5.68
CA VAL A 113 5.11 5.29 -6.96
C VAL A 113 5.14 6.38 -8.04
N GLY A 114 4.80 7.62 -7.71
CA GLY A 114 4.89 8.77 -8.62
C GLY A 114 3.77 8.86 -9.67
N VAL A 115 2.65 8.16 -9.46
CA VAL A 115 1.47 8.25 -10.33
C VAL A 115 0.61 9.45 -9.93
N ASP A 116 0.23 10.28 -10.90
CA ASP A 116 -0.70 11.38 -10.66
C ASP A 116 -2.08 10.83 -10.28
N ARG A 117 -2.47 11.03 -9.03
CA ARG A 117 -3.75 10.57 -8.48
C ARG A 117 -4.99 11.24 -9.11
N HIS A 118 -4.80 12.27 -9.91
CA HIS A 118 -5.86 13.00 -10.59
C HIS A 118 -6.00 12.62 -12.07
N ASP A 119 -5.00 11.94 -12.64
CA ASP A 119 -4.99 11.48 -14.02
C ASP A 119 -5.17 9.96 -14.15
N LEU A 120 -6.42 9.54 -14.09
CA LEU A 120 -6.76 8.12 -14.28
C LEU A 120 -6.49 7.65 -15.71
N ALA A 121 -6.67 8.54 -16.69
CA ALA A 121 -6.49 8.18 -18.09
C ALA A 121 -5.01 8.03 -18.43
N GLY A 122 -4.15 8.95 -17.98
CA GLY A 122 -2.71 8.85 -18.17
C GLY A 122 -2.09 7.62 -17.46
N ALA A 123 -2.72 7.13 -16.40
CA ALA A 123 -2.28 5.88 -15.77
C ALA A 123 -2.41 4.64 -16.70
N LEU A 124 -3.24 4.70 -17.74
CA LEU A 124 -3.36 3.63 -18.74
C LEU A 124 -2.14 3.54 -19.67
N ASP A 125 -1.37 4.62 -19.81
CA ASP A 125 -0.18 4.64 -20.66
C ASP A 125 0.88 3.63 -20.19
N ALA A 126 0.85 3.28 -18.88
CA ALA A 126 1.71 2.24 -18.33
C ALA A 126 1.49 0.85 -18.97
N PHE A 127 0.34 0.61 -19.59
CA PHE A 127 0.04 -0.63 -20.31
C PHE A 127 0.56 -0.65 -21.75
N THR A 128 1.01 0.47 -22.29
CA THR A 128 1.41 0.56 -23.71
C THR A 128 2.90 0.83 -23.94
N GLY A 129 3.54 1.54 -23.03
CA GLY A 129 4.95 1.93 -23.18
C GLY A 129 5.53 2.49 -21.91
N GLY A 130 5.16 1.92 -20.79
CA GLY A 130 5.51 2.41 -19.47
C GLY A 130 6.95 2.15 -19.05
N VAL A 131 7.23 2.58 -17.84
CA VAL A 131 8.44 2.24 -17.09
C VAL A 131 8.04 1.42 -15.87
N GLU A 132 8.91 0.52 -15.44
CA GLU A 132 8.68 -0.33 -14.27
C GLU A 132 9.83 -0.25 -13.29
N ARG A 133 9.54 -0.47 -12.02
CA ARG A 133 10.55 -0.70 -10.98
C ARG A 133 10.10 -1.80 -10.04
N GLN A 134 11.05 -2.46 -9.41
CA GLN A 134 10.77 -3.36 -8.31
C GLN A 134 10.61 -2.55 -7.03
N ILE A 135 9.60 -2.90 -6.26
CA ILE A 135 9.34 -2.30 -4.95
C ILE A 135 9.08 -3.40 -3.93
N ASP A 136 9.21 -3.04 -2.67
CA ASP A 136 8.84 -3.89 -1.57
C ASP A 136 7.32 -4.00 -1.44
N ALA A 137 6.85 -5.12 -0.92
CA ALA A 137 5.48 -5.32 -0.50
C ALA A 137 5.49 -6.09 0.81
N ALA A 138 5.00 -5.49 1.87
CA ALA A 138 4.97 -6.11 3.19
C ALA A 138 3.77 -7.04 3.35
N GLU A 139 3.85 -7.91 4.34
CA GLU A 139 2.83 -8.90 4.63
C GLU A 139 2.48 -8.91 6.12
N VAL A 140 1.21 -9.10 6.41
CA VAL A 140 0.69 -9.37 7.77
C VAL A 140 -0.20 -10.60 7.72
N ASN A 141 0.15 -11.64 8.46
CA ASN A 141 -0.58 -12.92 8.52
C ASN A 141 -0.95 -13.47 7.13
N GLY A 142 -0.01 -13.53 6.21
CA GLY A 142 -0.22 -14.03 4.85
C GLY A 142 -0.99 -13.06 3.92
N ARG A 143 -1.24 -11.82 4.35
CA ARG A 143 -1.91 -10.80 3.53
C ARG A 143 -0.96 -9.67 3.19
N MET A 144 -0.74 -9.47 1.91
CA MET A 144 0.06 -8.37 1.39
C MET A 144 -0.60 -7.01 1.67
N PHE A 145 0.21 -6.03 2.03
CA PHE A 145 -0.17 -4.62 2.04
C PHE A 145 0.89 -3.75 1.38
N LEU A 146 0.46 -2.69 0.71
CA LEU A 146 1.34 -1.79 -0.05
C LEU A 146 1.65 -0.49 0.72
N ASN A 147 0.77 -0.09 1.62
CA ASN A 147 0.91 1.15 2.38
C ASN A 147 1.27 0.88 3.84
N ASN A 148 0.27 0.70 4.66
CA ASN A 148 0.43 0.47 6.09
C ASN A 148 -0.73 -0.35 6.65
N VAL A 149 -0.49 -0.92 7.83
CA VAL A 149 -1.48 -1.50 8.71
C VAL A 149 -1.40 -0.77 10.06
N SER A 150 -2.51 -0.65 10.75
CA SER A 150 -2.59 -0.02 12.05
C SER A 150 -3.34 -0.90 13.04
N LEU A 151 -2.88 -0.87 14.28
CA LEU A 151 -3.39 -1.65 15.40
C LEU A 151 -3.63 -0.73 16.60
N GLY A 152 -4.50 -1.11 17.50
CA GLY A 152 -4.83 -0.35 18.70
C GLY A 152 -6.11 0.48 18.57
N ILE A 153 -6.28 1.49 19.42
CA ILE A 153 -7.46 2.39 19.50
C ILE A 153 -7.76 3.05 18.14
N TYR A 154 -6.75 3.14 17.31
CA TYR A 154 -6.85 3.67 15.97
C TYR A 154 -7.85 2.95 15.06
N GLY A 155 -8.09 1.66 15.26
CA GLY A 155 -9.05 0.88 14.45
C GLY A 155 -10.46 1.46 14.48
N ASP A 156 -10.88 2.03 15.60
CA ASP A 156 -12.20 2.66 15.77
C ASP A 156 -12.22 4.11 15.29
N ALA A 157 -11.14 4.86 15.48
CA ALA A 157 -10.99 6.22 14.99
C ALA A 157 -10.94 6.31 13.45
N VAL A 158 -10.32 5.33 12.77
CA VAL A 158 -10.27 5.24 11.29
C VAL A 158 -11.66 5.11 10.66
N ARG A 159 -12.65 4.63 11.40
CA ARG A 159 -14.05 4.57 10.96
C ARG A 159 -14.71 5.95 10.90
N SER A 160 -14.15 6.96 11.59
CA SER A 160 -14.66 8.32 11.55
C SER A 160 -14.44 8.96 10.18
N PRO A 161 -15.46 9.63 9.58
CA PRO A 161 -15.30 10.36 8.32
C PRO A 161 -14.23 11.46 8.38
N ALA A 162 -14.13 12.17 9.51
CA ALA A 162 -13.14 13.24 9.71
C ALA A 162 -11.69 12.74 9.67
N TYR A 163 -11.47 11.47 9.99
CA TYR A 163 -10.15 10.86 10.02
C TYR A 163 -9.70 10.37 8.64
N ARG A 164 -10.61 10.15 7.70
CA ARG A 164 -10.30 9.56 6.39
C ARG A 164 -9.35 10.39 5.53
N ASP A 165 -9.21 11.68 5.81
CA ASP A 165 -8.38 12.62 5.05
C ASP A 165 -7.03 12.93 5.73
N ALA A 166 -6.79 12.41 6.94
CA ALA A 166 -5.57 12.67 7.68
C ALA A 166 -4.36 11.94 7.07
N LYS A 167 -3.30 12.69 6.77
CA LYS A 167 -1.98 12.14 6.46
C LYS A 167 -1.36 11.56 7.74
N VAL A 168 -0.40 10.63 7.63
CA VAL A 168 0.32 10.05 8.79
C VAL A 168 0.84 11.15 9.73
N HIS A 169 1.29 12.27 9.21
CA HIS A 169 1.71 13.43 10.00
C HIS A 169 0.56 14.02 10.83
N THR A 170 -0.61 14.21 10.21
CA THR A 170 -1.81 14.70 10.93
C THR A 170 -2.26 13.69 12.00
N LEU A 171 -2.05 12.39 11.76
CA LEU A 171 -2.28 11.36 12.76
C LEU A 171 -1.41 11.59 14.00
N LEU A 172 -0.10 11.81 13.81
CA LEU A 172 0.83 12.06 14.91
C LEU A 172 0.49 13.35 15.66
N GLU A 173 0.02 14.39 14.96
CA GLU A 173 -0.37 15.67 15.54
C GLU A 173 -1.73 15.61 16.25
N THR A 174 -2.68 14.83 15.72
CA THR A 174 -4.03 14.72 16.27
C THR A 174 -4.24 13.46 17.13
N ALA A 175 -3.20 12.66 17.35
CA ALA A 175 -3.32 11.42 18.14
C ALA A 175 -3.92 11.65 19.53
N ALA A 176 -3.57 12.75 20.19
CA ALA A 176 -4.13 13.13 21.49
C ALA A 176 -5.63 13.46 21.39
N GLU A 177 -6.07 14.11 20.32
CA GLU A 177 -7.48 14.44 20.08
C GLU A 177 -8.30 13.18 19.74
N VAL A 178 -7.69 12.26 18.97
CA VAL A 178 -8.31 10.98 18.57
C VAL A 178 -8.45 10.04 19.76
N MET A 179 -7.46 10.00 20.65
CA MET A 179 -7.48 9.11 21.82
C MET A 179 -8.41 9.61 22.95
N GLY A 180 -8.69 10.90 23.00
CA GLY A 180 -9.57 11.47 24.04
C GLY A 180 -9.05 11.28 25.47
N PRO A 181 -9.56 12.04 26.44
CA PRO A 181 -9.23 11.84 27.85
C PRO A 181 -9.86 10.53 28.36
N GLY A 182 -9.05 9.66 28.93
CA GLY A 182 -9.50 8.40 29.52
C GLY A 182 -9.57 7.21 28.55
N ALA A 183 -9.02 7.31 27.36
CA ALA A 183 -8.86 6.16 26.47
C ALA A 183 -7.94 5.11 27.10
N GLU A 184 -8.44 3.89 27.31
CA GLU A 184 -7.62 2.77 27.76
C GLU A 184 -6.75 2.28 26.62
N ALA A 185 -5.44 2.12 26.86
CA ALA A 185 -4.55 1.53 25.90
C ALA A 185 -4.91 0.04 25.71
N PRO A 186 -4.99 -0.46 24.46
CA PRO A 186 -5.21 -1.88 24.23
C PRO A 186 -4.04 -2.70 24.80
N ALA A 187 -4.30 -3.95 25.16
CA ALA A 187 -3.26 -4.87 25.61
C ALA A 187 -2.43 -5.35 24.39
N LEU A 188 -1.65 -4.44 23.80
CA LEU A 188 -0.74 -4.73 22.71
C LEU A 188 0.68 -4.82 23.27
N ASP A 189 1.38 -5.88 22.90
CA ASP A 189 2.82 -6.04 23.11
C ASP A 189 3.46 -6.23 21.75
N LEU A 190 4.54 -5.52 21.48
CA LEU A 190 5.27 -5.66 20.23
C LEU A 190 6.76 -5.90 20.49
N ALA A 191 7.35 -6.68 19.63
CA ALA A 191 8.79 -6.92 19.57
C ALA A 191 9.24 -7.00 18.11
N ASP A 192 10.45 -6.55 17.82
CA ASP A 192 11.07 -6.71 16.52
C ASP A 192 12.30 -7.64 16.58
N ASP A 193 12.86 -7.97 15.42
CA ASP A 193 14.05 -8.81 15.30
C ASP A 193 15.36 -8.05 15.56
N LEU A 194 15.31 -6.77 15.90
CA LEU A 194 16.43 -5.95 16.34
C LEU A 194 16.48 -5.79 17.86
N GLY A 195 15.49 -6.37 18.59
CA GLY A 195 15.42 -6.36 20.05
C GLY A 195 14.71 -5.15 20.65
N HIS A 196 13.94 -4.38 19.84
CA HIS A 196 13.06 -3.37 20.40
C HIS A 196 11.78 -4.03 20.90
N GLU A 197 11.43 -3.73 22.13
CA GLU A 197 10.18 -4.14 22.76
C GLU A 197 9.38 -2.91 23.19
N HIS A 198 8.06 -3.00 23.07
CA HIS A 198 7.17 -1.97 23.54
C HIS A 198 5.86 -2.59 24.05
N ARG A 199 5.41 -2.16 25.21
CA ARG A 199 4.23 -2.73 25.87
C ARG A 199 3.13 -1.68 25.98
N HIS A 200 1.91 -2.13 25.74
CA HIS A 200 0.69 -1.32 25.86
C HIS A 200 0.69 -0.01 25.07
N PRO A 201 1.20 0.04 23.84
CA PRO A 201 1.02 1.22 23.01
C PRO A 201 -0.47 1.44 22.70
N ALA A 202 -0.88 2.69 22.65
CA ALA A 202 -2.23 3.04 22.23
C ALA A 202 -2.44 2.82 20.72
N ILE A 203 -1.40 3.11 19.94
CA ILE A 203 -1.40 2.98 18.48
C ILE A 203 -0.08 2.37 18.01
N VAL A 204 -0.17 1.39 17.13
CA VAL A 204 0.95 0.88 16.33
C VAL A 204 0.62 1.08 14.87
N LEU A 205 1.44 1.81 14.13
CA LEU A 205 1.37 1.94 12.69
C LEU A 205 2.58 1.27 12.07
N VAL A 206 2.35 0.28 11.22
CA VAL A 206 3.41 -0.41 10.50
C VAL A 206 3.27 -0.14 9.01
N SER A 207 4.26 0.49 8.41
CA SER A 207 4.27 0.80 6.98
C SER A 207 5.22 -0.10 6.21
N ASN A 208 4.85 -0.40 4.99
CA ASN A 208 5.73 -1.00 4.00
C ASN A 208 6.75 0.06 3.56
N ASN A 209 7.97 -0.01 4.08
CA ASN A 209 9.01 1.00 4.08
C ASN A 209 8.74 2.22 5.00
N PRO A 210 9.79 2.80 5.59
CA PRO A 210 9.67 3.90 6.54
C PRO A 210 9.15 5.20 5.91
N TYR A 211 8.30 5.91 6.65
CA TYR A 211 7.90 7.27 6.31
C TYR A 211 9.01 8.27 6.64
N ALA A 212 9.15 9.32 5.82
CA ALA A 212 9.99 10.46 6.11
C ALA A 212 9.30 11.39 7.12
N LEU A 213 9.50 11.14 8.41
CA LEU A 213 8.88 11.91 9.50
C LEU A 213 9.70 13.15 9.87
N ASP A 214 10.99 13.13 9.61
CA ASP A 214 11.99 14.15 9.95
C ASP A 214 12.17 15.24 8.89
N ARG A 215 11.64 15.04 7.69
CA ARG A 215 11.82 15.96 6.55
C ARG A 215 10.55 16.75 6.26
N PRO A 216 10.53 18.08 6.49
CA PRO A 216 9.31 18.91 6.31
C PRO A 216 8.66 18.81 4.93
N LEU A 217 9.48 18.75 3.85
CA LEU A 217 9.00 18.68 2.47
C LEU A 217 8.56 17.28 2.02
N ALA A 218 8.97 16.24 2.74
CA ALA A 218 8.68 14.84 2.41
C ALA A 218 7.78 14.16 3.46
N ARG A 219 7.23 14.90 4.41
CA ARG A 219 6.39 14.36 5.47
C ARG A 219 5.20 13.59 4.91
N GLY A 220 5.02 12.36 5.40
CA GLY A 220 3.94 11.47 4.99
C GLY A 220 4.16 10.78 3.66
N THR A 221 5.35 10.85 3.07
CA THR A 221 5.79 10.05 1.92
C THR A 221 6.81 8.99 2.34
N ARG A 222 6.97 7.99 1.52
CA ARG A 222 7.99 6.94 1.67
C ARG A 222 9.05 7.13 0.59
N PRO A 223 10.21 7.73 0.91
CA PRO A 223 11.21 8.11 -0.10
C PRO A 223 11.93 6.92 -0.72
N ALA A 224 11.99 5.78 -0.02
CA ALA A 224 12.50 4.51 -0.53
C ALA A 224 11.38 3.48 -0.47
N LEU A 225 11.24 2.68 -1.54
CA LEU A 225 10.24 1.61 -1.64
C LEU A 225 10.88 0.23 -1.87
N ASP A 226 12.19 0.12 -1.66
CA ASP A 226 13.01 -1.04 -2.02
C ASP A 226 14.16 -1.30 -1.04
N ASN A 227 13.99 -0.93 0.25
CA ASN A 227 15.03 -1.07 1.27
C ASN A 227 14.85 -2.30 2.19
N GLY A 228 13.81 -3.11 1.99
CA GLY A 228 13.55 -4.32 2.75
C GLY A 228 13.21 -4.08 4.23
N GLN A 229 12.71 -2.88 4.57
CA GLN A 229 12.43 -2.50 5.95
C GLN A 229 10.98 -2.09 6.15
N LEU A 230 10.38 -2.49 7.26
CA LEU A 230 9.15 -1.91 7.76
C LEU A 230 9.43 -0.57 8.42
N GLY A 231 8.55 0.40 8.28
CA GLY A 231 8.53 1.58 9.12
C GLY A 231 7.56 1.35 10.28
N ILE A 232 8.03 1.51 11.51
CA ILE A 232 7.24 1.27 12.71
C ILE A 232 7.07 2.59 13.44
N VAL A 233 5.84 2.96 13.73
CA VAL A 233 5.49 4.14 14.54
C VAL A 233 4.59 3.68 15.67
N VAL A 234 4.99 4.00 16.88
CA VAL A 234 4.26 3.66 18.10
C VAL A 234 3.90 4.94 18.83
N LEU A 235 2.67 5.05 19.26
CA LEU A 235 2.21 6.13 20.11
C LEU A 235 1.66 5.54 21.40
N ASP A 236 2.09 6.10 22.53
CA ASP A 236 1.58 5.74 23.84
C ASP A 236 0.28 6.47 24.13
N ALA A 237 -0.49 5.99 25.10
CA ALA A 237 -1.66 6.71 25.58
C ALA A 237 -1.23 8.08 26.13
N PRO A 238 -2.04 9.14 25.97
CA PRO A 238 -1.77 10.43 26.55
C PRO A 238 -1.75 10.29 28.08
N GLY A 239 -0.60 10.61 28.70
CA GLY A 239 -0.50 10.79 30.14
C GLY A 239 -0.87 12.22 30.52
N ASP A 240 -0.35 12.70 31.66
CA ASP A 240 -0.54 14.09 32.11
C ASP A 240 0.17 15.14 31.24
N SER A 241 0.93 14.70 30.23
CA SER A 241 1.65 15.57 29.28
C SER A 241 0.76 15.93 28.09
N PRO A 242 0.78 17.20 27.61
CA PRO A 242 0.04 17.61 26.42
C PRO A 242 0.60 17.01 25.12
N ARG A 243 1.74 16.32 25.17
CA ARG A 243 2.36 15.61 24.02
C ARG A 243 2.21 14.12 24.22
N VAL A 244 1.69 13.44 23.21
CA VAL A 244 1.68 11.97 23.15
C VAL A 244 3.11 11.48 22.92
N PRO A 245 3.71 10.69 23.82
CA PRO A 245 4.99 10.09 23.58
C PRO A 245 4.90 9.17 22.36
N GLY A 246 5.84 9.31 21.45
CA GLY A 246 5.88 8.47 20.26
C GLY A 246 7.31 8.08 19.89
N ARG A 247 7.46 6.90 19.31
CA ARG A 247 8.73 6.38 18.79
C ARG A 247 8.54 5.95 17.36
N ALA A 248 9.58 6.12 16.55
CA ALA A 248 9.61 5.64 15.18
C ALA A 248 10.96 5.00 14.89
N TRP A 249 10.93 3.83 14.25
CA TRP A 249 12.13 3.11 13.80
C TRP A 249 11.84 2.25 12.59
N SER A 250 12.80 1.48 12.13
CA SER A 250 12.60 0.50 11.07
C SER A 250 13.17 -0.86 11.46
N ALA A 251 12.51 -1.94 11.02
CA ALA A 251 12.97 -3.32 11.22
C ALA A 251 12.47 -4.20 10.07
N PRO A 252 13.16 -5.31 9.74
CA PRO A 252 12.68 -6.28 8.75
C PRO A 252 11.42 -7.02 9.19
N ARG A 253 11.23 -7.21 10.48
CA ARG A 253 10.11 -7.94 11.07
C ARG A 253 9.58 -7.25 12.30
N LEU A 254 8.30 -7.43 12.54
CA LEU A 254 7.63 -6.99 13.76
C LEU A 254 6.62 -8.05 14.16
N GLU A 255 6.57 -8.36 15.44
CA GLU A 255 5.53 -9.14 16.08
C GLU A 255 4.70 -8.23 16.98
N VAL A 256 3.38 -8.28 16.84
CA VAL A 256 2.45 -7.56 17.70
C VAL A 256 1.45 -8.56 18.25
N ASN A 257 1.57 -8.91 19.52
CA ASN A 257 0.89 -10.06 20.13
C ASN A 257 1.19 -11.35 19.32
N ALA A 258 0.16 -11.93 18.67
CA ALA A 258 0.29 -13.11 17.82
C ALA A 258 0.31 -12.75 16.30
N LEU A 259 0.34 -11.46 15.94
CA LEU A 259 0.40 -11.02 14.55
C LEU A 259 1.85 -10.83 14.12
N GLU A 260 2.25 -11.49 13.04
CA GLU A 260 3.56 -11.30 12.44
C GLU A 260 3.48 -10.37 11.23
N VAL A 261 4.33 -9.36 11.19
CA VAL A 261 4.46 -8.42 10.07
C VAL A 261 5.87 -8.51 9.50
N HIS A 262 5.98 -8.69 8.20
CA HIS A 262 7.24 -8.92 7.51
C HIS A 262 7.47 -7.92 6.38
N ALA A 263 8.72 -7.47 6.24
CA ALA A 263 9.24 -6.92 5.01
C ALA A 263 9.47 -8.03 3.97
N PRO A 264 9.57 -7.70 2.67
CA PRO A 264 9.77 -8.69 1.63
C PRO A 264 11.01 -9.56 1.86
N GLY A 265 10.89 -10.84 1.55
CA GLY A 265 11.99 -11.82 1.67
C GLY A 265 12.32 -12.28 3.09
N THR A 266 11.66 -11.75 4.11
CA THR A 266 11.95 -12.14 5.51
C THR A 266 11.08 -13.29 6.03
N GLY A 267 9.96 -13.65 5.40
CA GLY A 267 9.08 -14.78 5.70
C GLY A 267 8.84 -15.13 7.19
N PRO A 268 7.85 -15.91 7.54
CA PRO A 268 7.64 -16.33 8.94
C PRO A 268 8.85 -17.11 9.47
N ARG A 269 9.14 -16.97 10.76
CA ARG A 269 10.14 -17.82 11.42
C ARG A 269 9.70 -19.27 11.28
N ARG A 270 10.50 -20.10 10.58
CA ARG A 270 10.32 -21.55 10.62
C ARG A 270 10.78 -21.98 12.01
N GLY A 271 9.82 -22.30 12.87
CA GLY A 271 10.06 -22.95 14.15
C GLY A 271 10.58 -24.37 13.97
#